data_29027ddd6c2c1aa60498c8332db4e094
#
_entry.id   29027ddd6c2c1aa60498c8332db4e094
#
_cell.length_a   1.000
_cell.length_b   1.000
_cell.length_c   1.000
_cell.angle_alpha   90.00
_cell.angle_beta   90.00
_cell.angle_gamma   90.00
#
_symmetry.space_group_name_H-M   'P 1'
#
loop_
_entity.id
_entity.type
_entity.pdbx_description
1 polymer ?
#
loop_
_entity_poly.entity_id
_entity_poly.type
_entity_poly.pdbx_seq_one_letter_code
_entity_poly.pdbx_strand_id
1 'polypeptide(L)'
;TPAETTQTHTSPVSPPPYMVGMVEIELDKLTGKVDIIDYMAVVDCGIPINPALARIQTEGGIVQGIGHTLMENVTYDHSGRPAESSFMQYKVPTRLDMGRLNVVFEHSYEPTGPFGAKSIGEIVINTPGPAIAHAIYRATGVWHRELPITPEMIAMSTAE
;
A
#
# COMPACT_ATOMS: atom_id res chain seq x y z
N THR A 1 3.18 26.65 36.73
CA THR A 1 3.30 25.18 36.65
C THR A 1 2.49 24.68 35.47
N PRO A 2 3.06 23.84 34.59
CA PRO A 2 2.29 23.25 33.51
C PRO A 2 1.13 22.42 34.09
N ALA A 3 -0.06 22.56 33.53
CA ALA A 3 -1.19 21.71 33.87
C ALA A 3 -1.03 20.38 33.13
N GLU A 4 -0.98 19.29 33.89
CA GLU A 4 -0.91 17.94 33.35
C GLU A 4 -2.20 17.20 33.73
N THR A 5 -2.84 16.59 32.72
CA THR A 5 -4.00 15.71 32.90
C THR A 5 -3.74 14.40 32.18
N THR A 6 -3.98 13.29 32.86
CA THR A 6 -3.94 11.96 32.27
C THR A 6 -5.33 11.37 32.29
N GLN A 7 -5.80 10.88 31.15
CA GLN A 7 -7.07 10.19 31.02
C GLN A 7 -6.92 8.94 30.17
N THR A 8 -7.49 7.84 30.62
CA THR A 8 -7.47 6.57 29.88
C THR A 8 -8.86 6.28 29.33
N HIS A 9 -8.93 5.96 28.04
CA HIS A 9 -10.14 5.48 27.40
C HIS A 9 -9.91 4.08 26.84
N THR A 10 -10.84 3.17 27.09
CA THR A 10 -10.85 1.84 26.49
C THR A 10 -12.11 1.71 25.67
N SER A 11 -11.96 1.55 24.34
CA SER A 11 -13.10 1.31 23.47
C SER A 11 -13.72 -0.05 23.78
N PRO A 12 -15.06 -0.16 23.88
CA PRO A 12 -15.74 -1.44 24.12
C PRO A 12 -15.67 -2.38 22.93
N VAL A 13 -15.38 -1.85 21.73
CA VAL A 13 -15.26 -2.59 20.48
C VAL A 13 -14.05 -2.08 19.69
N SER A 14 -13.58 -2.88 18.72
CA SER A 14 -12.56 -2.48 17.77
C SER A 14 -13.18 -2.38 16.38
N PRO A 15 -13.79 -1.23 16.03
CA PRO A 15 -14.46 -1.07 14.74
C PRO A 15 -13.45 -1.11 13.60
N PRO A 16 -13.63 -1.98 12.58
CA PRO A 16 -12.68 -2.08 11.49
C PRO A 16 -12.77 -0.86 10.57
N PRO A 17 -11.63 -0.34 10.10
CA PRO A 17 -11.58 0.55 8.96
C PRO A 17 -11.77 -0.24 7.67
N TYR A 18 -12.17 0.43 6.59
CA TYR A 18 -12.29 -0.16 5.26
C TYR A 18 -11.55 0.66 4.23
N MET A 19 -11.04 -0.01 3.20
CA MET A 19 -10.42 0.66 2.07
C MET A 19 -10.71 -0.11 0.78
N VAL A 20 -11.02 0.62 -0.27
CA VAL A 20 -11.06 0.11 -1.64
C VAL A 20 -9.94 0.78 -2.43
N GLY A 21 -9.11 -0.02 -3.10
CA GLY A 21 -8.03 0.45 -3.96
C GLY A 21 -8.28 0.07 -5.42
N MET A 22 -8.04 1.01 -6.32
CA MET A 22 -8.08 0.81 -7.77
C MET A 22 -6.79 1.34 -8.37
N VAL A 23 -6.22 0.60 -9.32
CA VAL A 23 -4.96 0.96 -9.96
C VAL A 23 -5.10 0.92 -11.48
N GLU A 24 -4.50 1.90 -12.14
CA GLU A 24 -4.21 1.91 -13.56
C GLU A 24 -2.70 1.72 -13.75
N ILE A 25 -2.33 0.74 -14.58
CA ILE A 25 -0.93 0.43 -14.89
C ILE A 25 -0.67 0.50 -16.38
N GLU A 26 0.56 0.81 -16.75
CA GLU A 26 1.13 0.52 -18.07
C GLU A 26 2.12 -0.63 -17.92
N LEU A 27 1.99 -1.67 -18.76
CA LEU A 27 2.81 -2.87 -18.68
C LEU A 27 3.45 -3.16 -20.05
N ASP A 28 4.77 -3.18 -20.07
CA ASP A 28 5.54 -3.68 -21.22
C ASP A 28 5.72 -5.20 -21.11
N LYS A 29 5.03 -5.95 -21.96
CA LYS A 29 5.07 -7.42 -21.96
C LYS A 29 6.43 -8.02 -22.32
N LEU A 30 7.27 -7.28 -23.06
CA LEU A 30 8.58 -7.78 -23.46
C LEU A 30 9.60 -7.69 -22.33
N THR A 31 9.56 -6.61 -21.59
CA THR A 31 10.49 -6.36 -20.47
C THR A 31 9.91 -6.73 -19.11
N GLY A 32 8.59 -6.90 -19.03
CA GLY A 32 7.86 -7.12 -17.78
C GLY A 32 7.76 -5.86 -16.91
N LYS A 33 8.18 -4.68 -17.41
CA LYS A 33 8.12 -3.43 -16.66
C LYS A 33 6.67 -3.03 -16.42
N VAL A 34 6.38 -2.66 -15.17
CA VAL A 34 5.09 -2.13 -14.74
C VAL A 34 5.29 -0.69 -14.27
N ASP A 35 4.59 0.24 -14.88
CA ASP A 35 4.50 1.63 -14.45
C ASP A 35 3.12 1.89 -13.85
N ILE A 36 3.08 2.44 -12.63
CA ILE A 36 1.82 2.87 -12.00
C ILE A 36 1.45 4.22 -12.57
N ILE A 37 0.31 4.31 -13.25
CA ILE A 37 -0.20 5.55 -13.85
C ILE A 37 -1.05 6.34 -12.87
N ASP A 38 -2.01 5.65 -12.25
CA ASP A 38 -2.93 6.26 -11.28
C ASP A 38 -3.33 5.22 -10.22
N TYR A 39 -3.42 5.67 -8.99
CA TYR A 39 -3.96 4.87 -7.90
C TYR A 39 -5.04 5.67 -7.17
N MET A 40 -6.24 5.13 -7.11
CA MET A 40 -7.35 5.71 -6.36
C MET A 40 -7.65 4.86 -5.13
N ALA A 41 -7.76 5.52 -3.99
CA ALA A 41 -8.16 4.93 -2.73
C ALA A 41 -9.40 5.62 -2.17
N VAL A 42 -10.38 4.82 -1.78
CA VAL A 42 -11.52 5.28 -0.96
C VAL A 42 -11.36 4.65 0.41
N VAL A 43 -11.25 5.47 1.43
CA VAL A 43 -10.92 5.06 2.81
C VAL A 43 -12.03 5.44 3.75
N ASP A 44 -12.54 4.47 4.48
CA ASP A 44 -13.40 4.66 5.63
C ASP A 44 -12.60 4.51 6.92
N CYS A 45 -12.14 5.63 7.44
CA CYS A 45 -11.50 5.74 8.75
C CYS A 45 -12.40 6.45 9.78
N GLY A 46 -13.71 6.41 9.58
CA GLY A 46 -14.64 7.24 10.34
C GLY A 46 -14.49 8.72 9.97
N ILE A 47 -14.60 9.58 10.96
CA ILE A 47 -14.32 11.01 10.77
C ILE A 47 -12.81 11.24 10.87
N PRO A 48 -12.13 11.67 9.80
CA PRO A 48 -10.69 11.99 9.87
C PRO A 48 -10.44 13.15 10.85
N ILE A 49 -9.72 12.91 11.94
CA ILE A 49 -9.40 13.95 12.94
C ILE A 49 -8.59 15.09 12.30
N ASN A 50 -7.64 14.73 11.46
CA ASN A 50 -6.87 15.67 10.65
C ASN A 50 -6.83 15.15 9.20
N PRO A 51 -7.66 15.68 8.29
CA PRO A 51 -7.74 15.19 6.92
C PRO A 51 -6.42 15.26 6.14
N ALA A 52 -5.58 16.27 6.39
CA ALA A 52 -4.30 16.41 5.72
C ALA A 52 -3.32 15.31 6.16
N LEU A 53 -3.21 15.05 7.47
CA LEU A 53 -2.37 13.96 7.98
C LEU A 53 -2.91 12.58 7.62
N ALA A 54 -4.24 12.39 7.63
CA ALA A 54 -4.87 11.16 7.19
C ALA A 54 -4.55 10.86 5.71
N ARG A 55 -4.56 11.89 4.86
CA ARG A 55 -4.17 11.77 3.45
C ARG A 55 -2.71 11.35 3.30
N ILE A 56 -1.78 12.01 3.99
CA ILE A 56 -0.35 11.67 3.96
C ILE A 56 -0.12 10.22 4.43
N GLN A 57 -0.81 9.81 5.49
CA GLN A 57 -0.75 8.42 5.97
C GLN A 57 -1.23 7.43 4.89
N THR A 58 -2.33 7.75 4.22
CA THR A 58 -2.89 6.90 3.16
C THR A 58 -1.94 6.82 1.96
N GLU A 59 -1.48 7.95 1.46
CA GLU A 59 -0.53 8.00 0.34
C GLU A 59 0.76 7.25 0.67
N GLY A 60 1.30 7.42 1.87
CA GLY A 60 2.49 6.70 2.34
C GLY A 60 2.30 5.18 2.40
N GLY A 61 1.16 4.71 2.89
CA GLY A 61 0.85 3.28 2.92
C GLY A 61 0.62 2.68 1.53
N ILE A 62 0.00 3.42 0.61
CA ILE A 62 -0.12 3.00 -0.80
C ILE A 62 1.26 2.80 -1.41
N VAL A 63 2.16 3.77 -1.25
CA VAL A 63 3.54 3.68 -1.77
C VAL A 63 4.30 2.50 -1.17
N GLN A 64 4.16 2.26 0.12
CA GLN A 64 4.75 1.09 0.77
C GLN A 64 4.19 -0.21 0.18
N GLY A 65 2.89 -0.29 -0.07
CA GLY A 65 2.26 -1.45 -0.70
C GLY A 65 2.70 -1.66 -2.16
N ILE A 66 2.93 -0.59 -2.93
CA ILE A 66 3.53 -0.66 -4.27
C ILE A 66 4.95 -1.25 -4.18
N GLY A 67 5.76 -0.77 -3.22
CA GLY A 67 7.10 -1.29 -2.97
C GLY A 67 7.12 -2.79 -2.68
N HIS A 68 6.32 -3.24 -1.72
CA HIS A 68 6.19 -4.65 -1.40
C HIS A 68 5.74 -5.51 -2.59
N THR A 69 4.93 -4.93 -3.47
CA THR A 69 4.37 -5.68 -4.59
C THR A 69 5.33 -5.83 -5.76
N LEU A 70 6.14 -4.80 -6.05
CA LEU A 70 6.89 -4.75 -7.30
C LEU A 70 8.41 -4.77 -7.14
N MET A 71 8.98 -4.43 -5.96
CA MET A 71 10.42 -4.20 -5.91
C MET A 71 11.13 -4.56 -4.60
N GLU A 72 10.46 -4.49 -3.44
CA GLU A 72 11.10 -4.73 -2.16
C GLU A 72 11.26 -6.23 -1.90
N ASN A 73 12.50 -6.67 -1.75
CA ASN A 73 12.84 -8.06 -1.45
C ASN A 73 14.03 -8.12 -0.50
N VAL A 74 14.04 -9.09 0.39
CA VAL A 74 15.19 -9.41 1.24
C VAL A 74 15.53 -10.87 1.06
N THR A 75 16.72 -11.12 0.51
CA THR A 75 17.25 -12.47 0.34
C THR A 75 18.39 -12.73 1.31
N TYR A 76 18.66 -13.97 1.60
CA TYR A 76 19.72 -14.36 2.53
C TYR A 76 20.69 -15.31 1.84
N ASP A 77 21.99 -15.12 2.11
CA ASP A 77 22.99 -16.06 1.70
C ASP A 77 22.94 -17.36 2.55
N HIS A 78 23.77 -18.34 2.20
CA HIS A 78 23.85 -19.61 2.93
C HIS A 78 24.33 -19.47 4.39
N SER A 79 24.85 -18.32 4.77
CA SER A 79 25.27 -17.98 6.15
C SER A 79 24.19 -17.24 6.92
N GLY A 80 23.02 -16.98 6.32
CA GLY A 80 21.93 -16.20 6.92
C GLY A 80 22.15 -14.69 6.92
N ARG A 81 23.07 -14.17 6.08
CA ARG A 81 23.29 -12.74 5.95
C ARG A 81 22.40 -12.15 4.86
N PRO A 82 21.74 -11.01 5.09
CA PRO A 82 20.95 -10.37 4.06
C PRO A 82 21.82 -9.88 2.91
N ALA A 83 21.42 -10.18 1.68
CA ALA A 83 22.09 -9.71 0.47
C ALA A 83 21.83 -8.22 0.24
N GLU A 84 20.62 -7.78 0.53
CA GLU A 84 20.16 -6.40 0.40
C GLU A 84 20.45 -5.62 1.70
N SER A 85 21.74 -5.39 1.99
CA SER A 85 22.21 -4.79 3.25
C SER A 85 22.27 -3.25 3.23
N SER A 86 21.95 -2.63 2.10
CA SER A 86 21.96 -1.17 1.94
C SER A 86 20.93 -0.74 0.90
N PHE A 87 20.60 0.57 0.85
CA PHE A 87 19.71 1.13 -0.18
C PHE A 87 20.25 1.07 -1.61
N MET A 88 21.49 0.62 -1.80
CA MET A 88 22.00 0.28 -3.13
C MET A 88 21.40 -1.02 -3.67
N GLN A 89 21.12 -1.98 -2.79
CA GLN A 89 20.54 -3.29 -3.12
C GLN A 89 19.05 -3.32 -2.81
N TYR A 90 18.66 -2.90 -1.61
CA TYR A 90 17.25 -2.84 -1.20
C TYR A 90 16.55 -1.66 -1.85
N LYS A 91 15.60 -1.95 -2.73
CA LYS A 91 14.89 -0.94 -3.52
C LYS A 91 13.58 -0.57 -2.84
N VAL A 92 13.44 0.71 -2.52
CA VAL A 92 12.17 1.30 -2.08
C VAL A 92 11.62 2.20 -3.19
N PRO A 93 10.29 2.35 -3.31
CA PRO A 93 9.70 3.24 -4.30
C PRO A 93 10.17 4.69 -4.12
N THR A 94 10.46 5.33 -5.23
CA THR A 94 10.73 6.76 -5.31
C THR A 94 9.52 7.48 -5.90
N ARG A 95 9.58 8.83 -5.97
CA ARG A 95 8.53 9.61 -6.63
C ARG A 95 8.34 9.26 -8.12
N LEU A 96 9.34 8.65 -8.76
CA LEU A 96 9.28 8.25 -10.16
C LEU A 96 8.56 6.91 -10.37
N ASP A 97 8.47 6.10 -9.33
CA ASP A 97 7.88 4.75 -9.39
C ASP A 97 6.38 4.74 -9.07
N MET A 98 5.83 5.88 -8.68
CA MET A 98 4.41 6.04 -8.41
C MET A 98 3.79 7.07 -9.35
N GLY A 99 2.62 6.79 -9.88
CA GLY A 99 1.81 7.72 -10.66
C GLY A 99 1.10 8.76 -9.80
N ARG A 100 -0.09 9.13 -10.19
CA ARG A 100 -0.97 9.94 -9.35
C ARG A 100 -1.54 9.09 -8.22
N LEU A 101 -1.63 9.69 -7.04
CA LEU A 101 -2.32 9.10 -5.89
C LEU A 101 -3.55 9.96 -5.58
N ASN A 102 -4.72 9.35 -5.66
CA ASN A 102 -6.00 9.98 -5.38
C ASN A 102 -6.61 9.34 -4.15
N VAL A 103 -6.80 10.11 -3.09
CA VAL A 103 -7.38 9.65 -1.83
C VAL A 103 -8.69 10.37 -1.56
N VAL A 104 -9.74 9.59 -1.35
CA VAL A 104 -11.06 10.07 -0.94
C VAL A 104 -11.41 9.43 0.40
N PHE A 105 -11.95 10.20 1.33
CA PHE A 105 -12.44 9.68 2.59
C PHE A 105 -13.96 9.55 2.54
N GLU A 106 -14.44 8.39 2.93
CA GLU A 106 -15.86 8.18 3.27
C GLU A 106 -16.07 8.65 4.71
N HIS A 107 -17.06 9.50 4.91
CA HIS A 107 -17.35 10.07 6.22
C HIS A 107 -18.41 9.24 6.96
N SER A 108 -17.99 8.13 7.55
CA SER A 108 -18.80 7.35 8.47
C SER A 108 -18.51 7.77 9.92
N TYR A 109 -19.54 7.97 10.71
CA TYR A 109 -19.36 8.29 12.13
C TYR A 109 -19.31 7.01 12.96
N GLU A 110 -18.20 6.79 13.66
CA GLU A 110 -18.03 5.67 14.58
C GLU A 110 -18.34 6.10 16.03
N PRO A 111 -19.47 5.66 16.61
CA PRO A 111 -19.89 6.15 17.91
C PRO A 111 -18.99 5.70 19.08
N THR A 112 -18.20 4.65 18.90
CA THR A 112 -17.26 4.14 19.93
C THR A 112 -15.85 4.68 19.79
N GLY A 113 -15.57 5.37 18.68
CA GLY A 113 -14.27 5.99 18.42
C GLY A 113 -14.19 7.44 18.89
N PRO A 114 -12.99 7.96 19.17
CA PRO A 114 -12.80 9.36 19.55
C PRO A 114 -13.23 10.26 18.40
N PHE A 115 -14.17 11.17 18.68
CA PHE A 115 -14.74 12.11 17.68
C PHE A 115 -15.30 11.44 16.41
N GLY A 116 -15.72 10.18 16.51
CA GLY A 116 -16.22 9.43 15.36
C GLY A 116 -15.15 8.79 14.47
N ALA A 117 -13.89 8.78 14.88
CA ALA A 117 -12.79 8.24 14.11
C ALA A 117 -12.64 6.71 14.28
N LYS A 118 -12.08 6.08 13.25
CA LYS A 118 -11.56 4.70 13.26
C LYS A 118 -10.06 4.72 12.96
N SER A 119 -9.44 3.53 13.01
CA SER A 119 -8.03 3.37 12.63
C SER A 119 -7.78 3.73 11.16
N ILE A 120 -6.57 4.21 10.86
CA ILE A 120 -6.11 4.48 9.48
C ILE A 120 -4.66 3.97 9.27
N GLY A 121 -4.01 3.45 10.30
CA GLY A 121 -2.58 3.13 10.28
C GLY A 121 -2.19 2.09 9.23
N GLU A 122 -2.82 0.92 9.24
CA GLU A 122 -2.37 -0.24 8.45
C GLU A 122 -3.30 -0.61 7.29
N ILE A 123 -4.56 -0.19 7.32
CA ILE A 123 -5.51 -0.49 6.24
C ILE A 123 -5.00 -0.02 4.87
N VAL A 124 -4.21 1.04 4.87
CA VAL A 124 -3.73 1.74 3.68
C VAL A 124 -2.69 0.95 2.86
N ILE A 125 -2.04 -0.05 3.46
CA ILE A 125 -1.08 -0.92 2.77
C ILE A 125 -1.72 -2.19 2.16
N ASN A 126 -2.95 -2.53 2.57
CA ASN A 126 -3.55 -3.83 2.23
C ASN A 126 -4.04 -3.92 0.79
N THR A 127 -4.43 -2.82 0.16
CA THR A 127 -5.07 -2.83 -1.15
C THR A 127 -4.11 -2.76 -2.34
N PRO A 128 -2.90 -2.17 -2.29
CA PRO A 128 -2.02 -2.07 -3.46
C PRO A 128 -1.61 -3.43 -4.02
N GLY A 129 -1.20 -4.36 -3.17
CA GLY A 129 -0.79 -5.69 -3.62
C GLY A 129 -1.82 -6.41 -4.47
N PRO A 130 -3.04 -6.66 -3.96
CA PRO A 130 -4.07 -7.33 -4.75
C PRO A 130 -4.55 -6.50 -5.95
N ALA A 131 -4.60 -5.17 -5.86
CA ALA A 131 -5.00 -4.32 -6.99
C ALA A 131 -4.00 -4.42 -8.15
N ILE A 132 -2.70 -4.32 -7.87
CA ILE A 132 -1.63 -4.42 -8.87
C ILE A 132 -1.57 -5.83 -9.46
N ALA A 133 -1.60 -6.87 -8.63
CA ALA A 133 -1.60 -8.26 -9.09
C ALA A 133 -2.79 -8.55 -10.02
N HIS A 134 -3.96 -8.01 -9.70
CA HIS A 134 -5.14 -8.13 -10.55
C HIS A 134 -5.00 -7.34 -11.86
N ALA A 135 -4.42 -6.14 -11.82
CA ALA A 135 -4.16 -5.35 -13.04
C ALA A 135 -3.17 -6.08 -13.98
N ILE A 136 -2.10 -6.66 -13.43
CA ILE A 136 -1.15 -7.49 -14.19
C ILE A 136 -1.86 -8.70 -14.80
N TYR A 137 -2.68 -9.40 -14.02
CA TYR A 137 -3.50 -10.50 -14.54
C TYR A 137 -4.40 -10.07 -15.70
N ARG A 138 -5.06 -8.91 -15.59
CA ARG A 138 -5.92 -8.38 -16.65
C ARG A 138 -5.16 -8.07 -17.93
N ALA A 139 -3.89 -7.66 -17.82
CA ALA A 139 -3.04 -7.36 -18.96
C ALA A 139 -2.41 -8.61 -19.61
N THR A 140 -2.10 -9.63 -18.80
CA THR A 140 -1.31 -10.80 -19.25
C THR A 140 -2.09 -12.09 -19.31
N GLY A 141 -3.17 -12.23 -18.55
CA GLY A 141 -3.90 -13.48 -18.33
C GLY A 141 -3.23 -14.42 -17.30
N VAL A 142 -2.10 -14.04 -16.74
CA VAL A 142 -1.31 -14.88 -15.81
C VAL A 142 -1.40 -14.34 -14.38
N TRP A 143 -1.73 -15.22 -13.41
CA TRP A 143 -1.71 -14.91 -11.99
C TRP A 143 -0.33 -15.13 -11.39
N HIS A 144 0.26 -14.05 -10.84
CA HIS A 144 1.42 -14.14 -9.98
C HIS A 144 0.98 -14.23 -8.52
N ARG A 145 1.51 -15.23 -7.78
CA ARG A 145 1.12 -15.54 -6.39
C ARG A 145 2.24 -15.37 -5.38
N GLU A 146 3.37 -14.88 -5.85
CA GLU A 146 4.56 -14.58 -5.06
C GLU A 146 4.90 -13.10 -5.18
N LEU A 147 5.40 -12.51 -4.12
CA LEU A 147 5.85 -11.12 -4.06
C LEU A 147 7.36 -11.06 -3.76
N PRO A 148 8.04 -10.06 -4.31
CA PRO A 148 7.54 -9.08 -5.27
C PRO A 148 7.29 -9.70 -6.65
N ILE A 149 6.32 -9.15 -7.40
CA ILE A 149 6.09 -9.52 -8.80
C ILE A 149 7.14 -8.80 -9.64
N THR A 150 8.23 -9.50 -9.97
CA THR A 150 9.36 -8.88 -10.67
C THR A 150 9.09 -8.76 -12.17
N PRO A 151 9.75 -7.81 -12.86
CA PRO A 151 9.69 -7.71 -14.32
C PRO A 151 10.08 -9.02 -15.02
N GLU A 152 11.07 -9.73 -14.50
CA GLU A 152 11.50 -11.02 -15.04
C GLU A 152 10.37 -12.06 -15.00
N MET A 153 9.67 -12.18 -13.86
CA MET A 153 8.53 -13.09 -13.72
C MET A 153 7.43 -12.81 -14.75
N ILE A 154 7.14 -11.54 -14.99
CA ILE A 154 6.13 -11.11 -15.95
C ILE A 154 6.58 -11.44 -17.38
N ALA A 155 7.78 -11.01 -17.76
CA ALA A 155 8.30 -11.22 -19.11
C ALA A 155 8.37 -12.72 -19.47
N MET A 156 8.86 -13.56 -18.55
CA MET A 156 8.94 -15.00 -18.79
C MET A 156 7.56 -15.68 -18.89
N SER A 157 6.58 -15.18 -18.14
CA SER A 157 5.22 -15.76 -18.17
C SER A 157 4.39 -15.33 -19.38
N THR A 158 4.82 -14.31 -20.11
CA THR A 158 4.13 -13.78 -21.31
C THR A 158 4.84 -14.14 -22.62
N ALA A 159 5.98 -14.84 -22.57
CA ALA A 159 6.77 -15.25 -23.73
C ALA A 159 6.21 -16.49 -24.44
N GLU A 160 5.15 -17.12 -23.92
CA GLU A 160 4.40 -18.22 -24.54
C GLU A 160 3.19 -17.68 -25.31
#